data_7a886b7360ba1a0b3bd67b0b38ca83fb
#
_entry.id   7a886b7360ba1a0b3bd67b0b38ca83fb
#
_cell.length_a   1.000
_cell.length_b   1.000
_cell.length_c   1.000
_cell.angle_alpha   90.00
_cell.angle_beta   90.00
_cell.angle_gamma   90.00
#
_symmetry.space_group_name_H-M   'P 1'
#
loop_
_entity.id
_entity.type
_entity.pdbx_description
1 polymer ?
#
loop_
_entity_poly.entity_id
_entity_poly.type
_entity_poly.pdbx_seq_one_letter_code
_entity_poly.pdbx_strand_id
1 'polypeptide(L)'
;MPIDVVEFCLGGTAAACAVLFTNPLEVVKTRFQLQGELKAWGTYQRHYRNVFHAFYTIGRYDGLLALQAGLAPALVYTAIQNGTRLGTYQILVDMGLTRNKDGETSLPRTICAAGAGGYVGALISSPLFLIKTHLQSQSNEVIAVGHQHTHSGWLQGLKKIYVEGGVKGLWRGVHAQTVRNVVGSASQLTAFALTSDFITEKEIFVPSSRYIPITSSMVASAAIVVFVTPFDVISIRLYNQGVDAGSGKGVYYRGFWDCALKIWRREGPVGFYKGWSASWFRFAPQTILSLSFWNMMQSGYYRYLGERHMSRLRRNQAKTF
;
A
#
# COMPACT_ATOMS: atom_id res chain seq x y z
N MET A 1 -13.16 9.73 21.49
CA MET A 1 -12.01 9.28 22.29
C MET A 1 -10.77 9.92 21.70
N PRO A 2 -9.86 10.49 22.48
CA PRO A 2 -8.59 10.96 21.93
C PRO A 2 -7.91 9.77 21.24
N ILE A 3 -7.33 10.02 20.07
CA ILE A 3 -6.52 9.03 19.37
C ILE A 3 -5.52 8.52 20.39
N ASP A 4 -5.57 7.24 20.70
CA ASP A 4 -4.53 6.67 21.56
C ASP A 4 -3.25 6.65 20.71
N VAL A 5 -2.42 7.69 20.90
CA VAL A 5 -1.16 7.90 20.14
C VAL A 5 -0.31 6.65 20.18
N VAL A 6 -0.45 5.88 21.24
CA VAL A 6 0.27 4.62 21.43
C VAL A 6 -0.23 3.55 20.45
N GLU A 7 -1.55 3.36 20.34
CA GLU A 7 -2.11 2.39 19.38
C GLU A 7 -1.81 2.77 17.94
N PHE A 8 -1.83 4.08 17.62
CA PHE A 8 -1.40 4.59 16.34
C PHE A 8 0.08 4.25 16.03
N CYS A 9 0.98 4.50 16.98
CA CYS A 9 2.41 4.17 16.84
C CYS A 9 2.62 2.65 16.73
N LEU A 10 1.92 1.86 17.54
CA LEU A 10 2.00 0.39 17.47
C LEU A 10 1.52 -0.14 16.12
N GLY A 11 0.39 0.36 15.60
CA GLY A 11 -0.13 -0.03 14.29
C GLY A 11 0.80 0.37 13.15
N GLY A 12 1.35 1.59 13.17
CA GLY A 12 2.32 2.07 12.19
C GLY A 12 3.60 1.23 12.19
N THR A 13 4.14 0.94 13.37
CA THR A 13 5.34 0.12 13.53
C THR A 13 5.10 -1.32 13.10
N ALA A 14 3.96 -1.90 13.44
CA ALA A 14 3.58 -3.25 13.01
C ALA A 14 3.47 -3.36 11.49
N ALA A 15 2.86 -2.35 10.84
CA ALA A 15 2.79 -2.29 9.38
C ALA A 15 4.18 -2.14 8.74
N ALA A 16 5.07 -1.34 9.32
CA ALA A 16 6.46 -1.20 8.85
C ALA A 16 7.23 -2.53 9.01
N CYS A 17 7.09 -3.22 10.14
CA CYS A 17 7.69 -4.54 10.32
C CYS A 17 7.20 -5.55 9.27
N ALA A 18 5.91 -5.54 8.94
CA ALA A 18 5.38 -6.40 7.90
C ALA A 18 5.97 -6.10 6.52
N VAL A 19 6.29 -4.83 6.20
CA VAL A 19 6.94 -4.44 4.94
C VAL A 19 8.32 -5.07 4.80
N LEU A 20 9.09 -5.26 5.86
CA LEU A 20 10.41 -5.93 5.80
C LEU A 20 10.31 -7.31 5.14
N PHE A 21 9.24 -8.04 5.43
CA PHE A 21 9.01 -9.38 4.89
C PHE A 21 8.29 -9.39 3.54
N THR A 22 7.48 -8.37 3.27
CA THR A 22 6.64 -8.34 2.05
C THR A 22 7.21 -7.48 0.93
N ASN A 23 8.27 -6.71 1.18
CA ASN A 23 8.93 -5.92 0.15
C ASN A 23 9.44 -6.75 -1.05
N PRO A 24 10.00 -7.96 -0.88
CA PRO A 24 10.35 -8.82 -2.01
C PRO A 24 9.18 -9.10 -2.95
N LEU A 25 7.99 -9.35 -2.37
CA LEU A 25 6.77 -9.55 -3.16
C LEU A 25 6.34 -8.28 -3.88
N GLU A 26 6.59 -7.12 -3.27
CA GLU A 26 6.29 -5.84 -3.88
C GLU A 26 7.22 -5.51 -5.06
N VAL A 27 8.51 -5.83 -4.97
CA VAL A 27 9.47 -5.72 -6.09
C VAL A 27 9.01 -6.61 -7.25
N VAL A 28 8.69 -7.87 -6.98
CA VAL A 28 8.17 -8.81 -7.98
C VAL A 28 6.90 -8.26 -8.64
N LYS A 29 5.93 -7.79 -7.84
CA LYS A 29 4.70 -7.20 -8.33
C LYS A 29 4.96 -6.01 -9.25
N THR A 30 5.79 -5.05 -8.83
CA THR A 30 6.12 -3.85 -9.60
C THR A 30 6.70 -4.22 -10.97
N ARG A 31 7.64 -5.15 -11.00
CA ARG A 31 8.24 -5.63 -12.26
C ARG A 31 7.26 -6.38 -13.15
N PHE A 32 6.32 -7.15 -12.58
CA PHE A 32 5.23 -7.78 -13.36
C PHE A 32 4.32 -6.76 -14.02
N GLN A 33 3.97 -5.69 -13.33
CA GLN A 33 3.07 -4.66 -13.85
C GLN A 33 3.69 -3.83 -14.97
N LEU A 34 5.03 -3.73 -14.99
CA LEU A 34 5.80 -3.07 -16.04
C LEU A 34 6.16 -4.00 -17.20
N GLN A 35 6.07 -5.31 -17.03
CA GLN A 35 6.45 -6.27 -18.06
C GLN A 35 5.57 -6.16 -19.31
N GLY A 36 6.19 -5.99 -20.49
CA GLY A 36 5.46 -5.85 -21.75
C GLY A 36 4.57 -4.62 -21.80
N GLU A 37 5.01 -3.52 -21.23
CA GLU A 37 4.32 -2.24 -21.25
C GLU A 37 4.08 -1.76 -22.68
N LEU A 38 2.83 -1.43 -23.02
CA LEU A 38 2.36 -1.00 -24.36
C LEU A 38 2.61 -2.03 -25.48
N LYS A 39 2.83 -3.29 -25.17
CA LYS A 39 2.98 -4.37 -26.15
C LYS A 39 1.82 -5.35 -26.03
N ALA A 40 1.29 -5.81 -27.16
CA ALA A 40 0.23 -6.81 -27.19
C ALA A 40 0.67 -8.11 -26.52
N TRP A 41 -0.29 -8.83 -25.93
CA TRP A 41 0.00 -10.12 -25.30
C TRP A 41 0.61 -11.11 -26.30
N GLY A 42 1.73 -11.72 -25.93
CA GLY A 42 2.45 -12.67 -26.80
C GLY A 42 3.50 -12.05 -27.72
N THR A 43 3.56 -10.70 -27.86
CA THR A 43 4.52 -10.04 -28.78
C THR A 43 5.82 -9.60 -28.10
N TYR A 44 5.98 -9.87 -26.80
CA TYR A 44 7.16 -9.48 -26.04
C TYR A 44 7.77 -10.67 -25.29
N GLN A 45 9.07 -10.59 -25.04
CA GLN A 45 9.77 -11.60 -24.26
C GLN A 45 9.31 -11.51 -22.79
N ARG A 46 8.85 -12.66 -22.28
CA ARG A 46 8.40 -12.77 -20.89
C ARG A 46 9.57 -13.14 -19.99
N HIS A 47 10.15 -12.14 -19.31
CA HIS A 47 11.22 -12.37 -18.34
C HIS A 47 10.68 -13.03 -17.07
N TYR A 48 9.46 -12.67 -16.66
CA TYR A 48 8.80 -13.20 -15.46
C TYR A 48 7.56 -14.01 -15.87
N ARG A 49 7.58 -15.32 -15.63
CA ARG A 49 6.47 -16.22 -16.00
C ARG A 49 5.43 -16.34 -14.89
N ASN A 50 5.88 -16.51 -13.64
CA ASN A 50 5.07 -16.55 -12.44
C ASN A 50 5.86 -15.95 -11.26
N VAL A 51 5.21 -15.80 -10.10
CA VAL A 51 5.80 -15.15 -8.91
C VAL A 51 7.09 -15.85 -8.47
N PHE A 52 7.11 -17.18 -8.39
CA PHE A 52 8.29 -17.95 -7.98
C PHE A 52 9.43 -17.86 -8.98
N HIS A 53 9.11 -17.94 -10.27
CA HIS A 53 10.10 -17.74 -11.33
C HIS A 53 10.70 -16.33 -11.30
N ALA A 54 9.89 -15.32 -10.96
CA ALA A 54 10.38 -13.96 -10.83
C ALA A 54 11.35 -13.83 -9.64
N PHE A 55 11.08 -14.43 -8.49
CA PHE A 55 12.03 -14.50 -7.38
C PHE A 55 13.36 -15.12 -7.80
N TYR A 56 13.30 -16.27 -8.47
CA TYR A 56 14.49 -16.94 -8.96
C TYR A 56 15.27 -16.09 -9.97
N THR A 57 14.57 -15.49 -10.94
CA THR A 57 15.18 -14.66 -11.98
C THR A 57 15.83 -13.41 -11.40
N ILE A 58 15.16 -12.70 -10.50
CA ILE A 58 15.71 -11.52 -9.83
C ILE A 58 16.92 -11.93 -8.99
N GLY A 59 16.81 -12.97 -8.18
CA GLY A 59 17.91 -13.44 -7.34
C GLY A 59 19.14 -13.86 -8.14
N ARG A 60 18.94 -14.44 -9.35
CA ARG A 60 20.03 -14.90 -10.23
C ARG A 60 20.72 -13.77 -10.97
N TYR A 61 19.97 -12.80 -11.52
CA TYR A 61 20.53 -11.76 -12.39
C TYR A 61 20.87 -10.47 -11.66
N ASP A 62 20.09 -10.06 -10.66
CA ASP A 62 20.27 -8.83 -9.90
C ASP A 62 20.83 -9.09 -8.47
N GLY A 63 20.82 -10.36 -8.02
CA GLY A 63 21.20 -10.74 -6.67
C GLY A 63 20.05 -10.67 -5.67
N LEU A 64 20.21 -11.33 -4.51
CA LEU A 64 19.16 -11.42 -3.48
C LEU A 64 18.82 -10.06 -2.86
N LEU A 65 19.78 -9.14 -2.77
CA LEU A 65 19.54 -7.80 -2.23
C LEU A 65 18.60 -6.96 -3.12
N ALA A 66 18.53 -7.25 -4.42
CA ALA A 66 17.60 -6.58 -5.33
C ALA A 66 16.14 -6.85 -4.98
N LEU A 67 15.83 -7.95 -4.30
CA LEU A 67 14.50 -8.24 -3.76
C LEU A 67 14.10 -7.27 -2.63
N GLN A 68 15.07 -6.60 -2.01
CA GLN A 68 14.83 -5.55 -1.03
C GLN A 68 15.02 -4.13 -1.60
N ALA A 69 15.06 -4.00 -2.93
CA ALA A 69 15.14 -2.69 -3.57
C ALA A 69 14.00 -1.77 -3.13
N GLY A 70 14.33 -0.52 -2.83
CA GLY A 70 13.36 0.47 -2.38
C GLY A 70 12.76 0.23 -0.99
N LEU A 71 13.35 -0.63 -0.14
CA LEU A 71 12.84 -0.91 1.21
C LEU A 71 12.80 0.36 2.08
N ALA A 72 13.87 1.15 2.13
CA ALA A 72 13.92 2.35 2.96
C ALA A 72 12.80 3.35 2.62
N PRO A 73 12.62 3.78 1.36
CA PRO A 73 11.47 4.63 1.02
C PRO A 73 10.13 3.92 1.19
N ALA A 74 10.05 2.58 1.09
CA ALA A 74 8.82 1.84 1.34
C ALA A 74 8.38 1.90 2.80
N LEU A 75 9.32 1.80 3.74
CA LEU A 75 9.05 1.93 5.18
C LEU A 75 8.53 3.32 5.52
N VAL A 76 9.24 4.37 5.07
CA VAL A 76 8.81 5.77 5.32
C VAL A 76 7.48 6.07 4.63
N TYR A 77 7.31 5.61 3.38
CA TYR A 77 6.04 5.71 2.67
C TYR A 77 4.89 5.08 3.45
N THR A 78 5.07 3.85 3.94
CA THR A 78 4.03 3.11 4.65
C THR A 78 3.64 3.81 5.96
N ALA A 79 4.63 4.31 6.70
CA ALA A 79 4.39 5.04 7.95
C ALA A 79 3.60 6.33 7.68
N ILE A 80 4.03 7.16 6.73
CA ILE A 80 3.36 8.42 6.39
C ILE A 80 1.98 8.18 5.81
N GLN A 81 1.86 7.25 4.86
CA GLN A 81 0.59 6.92 4.18
C GLN A 81 -0.47 6.45 5.19
N ASN A 82 -0.12 5.46 6.04
CA ASN A 82 -1.06 4.92 7.01
C ASN A 82 -1.37 5.93 8.12
N GLY A 83 -0.35 6.64 8.62
CA GLY A 83 -0.51 7.65 9.63
C GLY A 83 -1.45 8.78 9.17
N THR A 84 -1.20 9.32 7.99
CA THR A 84 -2.04 10.38 7.44
C THR A 84 -3.47 9.90 7.15
N ARG A 85 -3.60 8.69 6.57
CA ARG A 85 -4.91 8.11 6.25
C ARG A 85 -5.76 7.91 7.50
N LEU A 86 -5.21 7.27 8.52
CA LEU A 86 -5.92 6.99 9.77
C LEU A 86 -6.18 8.27 10.57
N GLY A 87 -5.20 9.17 10.65
CA GLY A 87 -5.37 10.47 11.32
C GLY A 87 -6.47 11.31 10.68
N THR A 88 -6.48 11.44 9.35
CA THR A 88 -7.54 12.17 8.64
C THR A 88 -8.91 11.51 8.86
N TYR A 89 -8.98 10.18 8.77
CA TYR A 89 -10.22 9.44 9.01
C TYR A 89 -10.75 9.71 10.43
N GLN A 90 -9.89 9.63 11.45
CA GLN A 90 -10.28 9.87 12.84
C GLN A 90 -10.77 11.30 13.07
N ILE A 91 -10.09 12.30 12.49
CA ILE A 91 -10.56 13.71 12.57
C ILE A 91 -11.98 13.84 12.01
N LEU A 92 -12.28 13.19 10.87
CA LEU A 92 -13.61 13.22 10.27
C LEU A 92 -14.66 12.47 11.11
N VAL A 93 -14.26 11.40 11.81
CA VAL A 93 -15.11 10.69 12.79
C VAL A 93 -15.41 11.57 13.99
N ASP A 94 -14.40 12.24 14.55
CA ASP A 94 -14.53 13.11 15.71
C ASP A 94 -15.38 14.36 15.41
N MET A 95 -15.32 14.85 14.16
CA MET A 95 -16.22 15.91 13.66
C MET A 95 -17.66 15.44 13.44
N GLY A 96 -17.97 14.15 13.64
CA GLY A 96 -19.30 13.59 13.45
C GLY A 96 -19.72 13.39 11.99
N LEU A 97 -18.81 13.59 11.02
CA LEU A 97 -19.12 13.51 9.59
C LEU A 97 -19.46 12.09 9.11
N THR A 98 -19.17 11.07 9.90
CA THR A 98 -19.49 9.66 9.61
C THR A 98 -20.85 9.24 10.15
N ARG A 99 -21.54 10.09 10.93
CA ARG A 99 -22.82 9.79 11.56
C ARG A 99 -24.00 10.40 10.81
N ASN A 100 -25.15 9.72 10.83
CA ASN A 100 -26.42 10.24 10.36
C ASN A 100 -27.00 11.26 11.35
N LYS A 101 -28.10 11.89 10.97
CA LYS A 101 -28.87 12.81 11.85
C LYS A 101 -29.34 12.12 13.12
N ASP A 102 -29.56 10.83 13.08
CA ASP A 102 -30.01 9.98 14.19
C ASP A 102 -28.85 9.52 15.10
N GLY A 103 -27.60 9.97 14.84
CA GLY A 103 -26.42 9.63 15.61
C GLY A 103 -25.78 8.27 15.25
N GLU A 104 -26.40 7.49 14.37
CA GLU A 104 -25.89 6.20 13.92
C GLU A 104 -24.79 6.33 12.86
N THR A 105 -23.87 5.36 12.80
CA THR A 105 -22.79 5.32 11.81
C THR A 105 -23.34 5.00 10.42
N SER A 106 -23.13 5.90 9.48
CA SER A 106 -23.58 5.72 8.10
C SER A 106 -22.45 5.13 7.24
N LEU A 107 -22.67 3.94 6.66
CA LEU A 107 -21.70 3.29 5.79
C LEU A 107 -21.23 4.19 4.61
N PRO A 108 -22.11 4.87 3.84
CA PRO A 108 -21.66 5.76 2.77
C PRO A 108 -20.76 6.91 3.25
N ARG A 109 -21.10 7.54 4.39
CA ARG A 109 -20.29 8.63 4.97
C ARG A 109 -18.94 8.12 5.46
N THR A 110 -18.92 6.94 6.06
CA THR A 110 -17.68 6.26 6.51
C THR A 110 -16.78 5.94 5.32
N ILE A 111 -17.34 5.48 4.19
CA ILE A 111 -16.61 5.26 2.94
C ILE A 111 -16.03 6.56 2.40
N CYS A 112 -16.81 7.65 2.39
CA CYS A 112 -16.33 8.97 1.97
C CYS A 112 -15.19 9.48 2.87
N ALA A 113 -15.31 9.33 4.19
CA ALA A 113 -14.27 9.71 5.14
C ALA A 113 -12.98 8.89 4.94
N ALA A 114 -13.10 7.57 4.72
CA ALA A 114 -11.96 6.71 4.41
C ALA A 114 -11.32 7.08 3.06
N GLY A 115 -12.12 7.44 2.06
CA GLY A 115 -11.65 7.94 0.78
C GLY A 115 -10.89 9.27 0.91
N ALA A 116 -11.40 10.21 1.71
CA ALA A 116 -10.73 11.47 2.01
C ALA A 116 -9.38 11.24 2.71
N GLY A 117 -9.32 10.34 3.69
CA GLY A 117 -8.06 9.92 4.32
C GLY A 117 -7.08 9.32 3.32
N GLY A 118 -7.57 8.49 2.40
CA GLY A 118 -6.78 7.93 1.30
C GLY A 118 -6.24 9.00 0.33
N TYR A 119 -7.04 10.03 0.05
CA TYR A 119 -6.65 11.17 -0.79
C TYR A 119 -5.51 11.97 -0.16
N VAL A 120 -5.70 12.43 1.09
CA VAL A 120 -4.68 13.24 1.80
C VAL A 120 -3.40 12.43 1.99
N GLY A 121 -3.51 11.14 2.34
CA GLY A 121 -2.37 10.25 2.45
C GLY A 121 -1.60 10.11 1.14
N ALA A 122 -2.30 10.00 -0.01
CA ALA A 122 -1.67 9.93 -1.33
C ALA A 122 -0.91 11.22 -1.67
N LEU A 123 -1.50 12.39 -1.39
CA LEU A 123 -0.87 13.68 -1.66
C LEU A 123 0.47 13.81 -0.91
N ILE A 124 0.48 13.52 0.39
CA ILE A 124 1.66 13.69 1.24
C ILE A 124 2.73 12.65 0.91
N SER A 125 2.33 11.40 0.64
CA SER A 125 3.27 10.30 0.43
C SER A 125 3.72 10.11 -1.03
N SER A 126 3.20 10.89 -1.99
CA SER A 126 3.47 10.76 -3.42
C SER A 126 4.96 10.77 -3.78
N PRO A 127 5.81 11.69 -3.28
CA PRO A 127 7.23 11.68 -3.60
C PRO A 127 7.94 10.38 -3.19
N LEU A 128 7.54 9.82 -2.06
CA LEU A 128 8.11 8.57 -1.55
C LEU A 128 7.66 7.36 -2.39
N PHE A 129 6.40 7.37 -2.83
CA PHE A 129 5.90 6.34 -3.73
C PHE A 129 6.60 6.38 -5.10
N LEU A 130 6.88 7.57 -5.62
CA LEU A 130 7.63 7.79 -6.86
C LEU A 130 9.02 7.14 -6.77
N ILE A 131 9.82 7.56 -5.80
CA ILE A 131 11.21 7.05 -5.69
C ILE A 131 11.24 5.56 -5.35
N LYS A 132 10.31 5.07 -4.52
CA LYS A 132 10.15 3.65 -4.25
C LYS A 132 9.92 2.86 -5.55
N THR A 133 8.99 3.32 -6.40
CA THR A 133 8.66 2.66 -7.67
C THR A 133 9.86 2.64 -8.61
N HIS A 134 10.60 3.75 -8.71
CA HIS A 134 11.83 3.81 -9.50
C HIS A 134 12.87 2.79 -9.04
N LEU A 135 13.12 2.69 -7.73
CA LEU A 135 14.10 1.74 -7.20
C LEU A 135 13.66 0.27 -7.34
N GLN A 136 12.37 -0.01 -7.19
CA GLN A 136 11.84 -1.37 -7.34
C GLN A 136 11.82 -1.85 -8.80
N SER A 137 11.75 -0.92 -9.77
CA SER A 137 11.80 -1.23 -11.20
C SER A 137 13.22 -1.40 -11.74
N GLN A 138 14.24 -0.88 -11.05
CA GLN A 138 15.63 -1.01 -11.47
C GLN A 138 16.06 -2.47 -11.56
N SER A 139 16.68 -2.84 -12.68
CA SER A 139 17.13 -4.20 -12.95
C SER A 139 18.27 -4.23 -13.94
N ASN A 140 18.97 -5.36 -14.01
CA ASN A 140 19.95 -5.62 -15.05
C ASN A 140 19.29 -5.58 -16.43
N GLU A 141 20.02 -5.12 -17.44
CA GLU A 141 19.51 -4.98 -18.82
C GLU A 141 18.89 -6.27 -19.37
N VAL A 142 19.43 -7.44 -19.00
CA VAL A 142 18.93 -8.75 -19.45
C VAL A 142 17.48 -9.02 -19.04
N ILE A 143 17.05 -8.52 -17.89
CA ILE A 143 15.71 -8.74 -17.33
C ILE A 143 14.93 -7.44 -17.14
N ALA A 144 15.40 -6.34 -17.75
CA ALA A 144 14.83 -5.01 -17.60
C ALA A 144 13.38 -4.94 -18.11
N VAL A 145 12.53 -4.31 -17.31
CA VAL A 145 11.14 -4.05 -17.62
C VAL A 145 10.77 -2.60 -17.29
N GLY A 146 9.94 -1.98 -18.14
CA GLY A 146 9.61 -0.57 -18.00
C GLY A 146 10.80 0.36 -18.25
N HIS A 147 10.64 1.62 -17.85
CA HIS A 147 11.73 2.58 -17.95
C HIS A 147 12.73 2.37 -16.83
N GLN A 148 14.03 2.31 -17.17
CA GLN A 148 15.09 2.10 -16.19
C GLN A 148 15.65 3.43 -15.70
N HIS A 149 15.60 3.63 -14.39
CA HIS A 149 16.13 4.82 -13.72
C HIS A 149 17.47 4.50 -13.08
N THR A 150 18.43 5.43 -13.16
CA THR A 150 19.76 5.27 -12.56
C THR A 150 19.85 6.07 -11.26
N HIS A 151 19.36 5.51 -10.17
CA HIS A 151 19.48 6.09 -8.84
C HIS A 151 20.40 5.22 -7.97
N SER A 152 21.41 5.82 -7.34
CA SER A 152 22.29 5.13 -6.39
C SER A 152 21.70 5.03 -4.99
N GLY A 153 20.62 5.81 -4.70
CA GLY A 153 19.91 5.79 -3.43
C GLY A 153 18.63 6.62 -3.49
N TRP A 154 17.76 6.43 -2.51
CA TRP A 154 16.45 7.09 -2.51
C TRP A 154 16.50 8.60 -2.26
N LEU A 155 17.38 9.09 -1.38
CA LEU A 155 17.55 10.53 -1.12
C LEU A 155 18.16 11.24 -2.33
N GLN A 156 19.19 10.62 -2.94
CA GLN A 156 19.82 11.15 -4.15
C GLN A 156 18.80 11.14 -5.31
N GLY A 157 18.00 10.08 -5.44
CA GLY A 157 16.93 10.02 -6.44
C GLY A 157 15.89 11.12 -6.27
N LEU A 158 15.42 11.39 -5.05
CA LEU A 158 14.51 12.50 -4.77
C LEU A 158 15.13 13.86 -5.12
N LYS A 159 16.41 14.08 -4.75
CA LYS A 159 17.13 15.31 -5.10
C LYS A 159 17.24 15.47 -6.62
N LYS A 160 17.59 14.40 -7.34
CA LYS A 160 17.70 14.41 -8.81
C LYS A 160 16.36 14.78 -9.46
N ILE A 161 15.26 14.14 -9.05
CA ILE A 161 13.92 14.43 -9.57
C ILE A 161 13.50 15.88 -9.27
N TYR A 162 13.85 16.40 -8.09
CA TYR A 162 13.57 17.79 -7.73
C TYR A 162 14.36 18.77 -8.60
N VAL A 163 15.64 18.52 -8.86
CA VAL A 163 16.49 19.37 -9.70
C VAL A 163 16.01 19.37 -11.16
N GLU A 164 15.59 18.21 -11.68
CA GLU A 164 15.14 18.06 -13.07
C GLU A 164 13.70 18.55 -13.32
N GLY A 165 12.80 18.35 -12.37
CA GLY A 165 11.36 18.59 -12.56
C GLY A 165 10.70 19.49 -11.51
N GLY A 166 11.48 20.00 -10.55
CA GLY A 166 10.97 20.81 -9.46
C GLY A 166 9.95 20.05 -8.60
N VAL A 167 9.11 20.81 -7.89
CA VAL A 167 8.01 20.26 -7.07
C VAL A 167 7.04 19.44 -7.94
N LYS A 168 6.72 19.90 -9.14
CA LYS A 168 5.80 19.19 -10.06
C LYS A 168 6.35 17.80 -10.44
N GLY A 169 7.65 17.65 -10.55
CA GLY A 169 8.31 16.38 -10.82
C GLY A 169 8.09 15.35 -9.72
N LEU A 170 8.17 15.77 -8.45
CA LEU A 170 7.97 14.91 -7.28
C LEU A 170 6.52 14.45 -7.12
N TRP A 171 5.53 15.24 -7.57
CA TRP A 171 4.10 14.89 -7.52
C TRP A 171 3.57 14.32 -8.84
N ARG A 172 4.45 13.95 -9.76
CA ARG A 172 4.04 13.29 -10.99
C ARG A 172 3.36 11.98 -10.68
N GLY A 173 2.20 11.73 -11.31
CA GLY A 173 1.42 10.51 -11.10
C GLY A 173 0.52 10.52 -9.86
N VAL A 174 0.54 11.57 -9.05
CA VAL A 174 -0.26 11.67 -7.80
C VAL A 174 -1.75 11.42 -8.03
N HIS A 175 -2.32 11.87 -9.15
CA HIS A 175 -3.72 11.61 -9.46
C HIS A 175 -4.04 10.11 -9.56
N ALA A 176 -3.15 9.33 -10.17
CA ALA A 176 -3.36 7.89 -10.28
C ALA A 176 -3.26 7.21 -8.91
N GLN A 177 -2.30 7.60 -8.09
CA GLN A 177 -2.17 7.09 -6.71
C GLN A 177 -3.37 7.48 -5.86
N THR A 178 -3.88 8.70 -6.02
CA THR A 178 -5.08 9.16 -5.31
C THR A 178 -6.28 8.29 -5.65
N VAL A 179 -6.59 8.11 -6.93
CA VAL A 179 -7.69 7.26 -7.38
C VAL A 179 -7.52 5.83 -6.86
N ARG A 180 -6.32 5.27 -6.98
CA ARG A 180 -5.97 3.95 -6.45
C ARG A 180 -6.25 3.85 -4.94
N ASN A 181 -5.85 4.84 -4.15
CA ASN A 181 -6.02 4.81 -2.70
C ASN A 181 -7.47 5.01 -2.26
N VAL A 182 -8.22 5.87 -2.95
CA VAL A 182 -9.65 6.07 -2.73
C VAL A 182 -10.42 4.78 -3.01
N VAL A 183 -10.21 4.18 -4.19
CA VAL A 183 -10.82 2.89 -4.56
C VAL A 183 -10.42 1.79 -3.59
N GLY A 184 -9.14 1.76 -3.18
CA GLY A 184 -8.63 0.79 -2.21
C GLY A 184 -9.31 0.90 -0.85
N SER A 185 -9.42 2.11 -0.32
CA SER A 185 -10.07 2.35 0.98
C SER A 185 -11.57 2.03 0.91
N ALA A 186 -12.25 2.45 -0.14
CA ALA A 186 -13.67 2.18 -0.34
C ALA A 186 -13.95 0.68 -0.47
N SER A 187 -13.25 -0.02 -1.35
CA SER A 187 -13.45 -1.46 -1.57
C SER A 187 -13.11 -2.30 -0.35
N GLN A 188 -12.04 -1.94 0.38
CA GLN A 188 -11.64 -2.63 1.61
C GLN A 188 -12.70 -2.51 2.69
N LEU A 189 -13.15 -1.29 2.95
CA LEU A 189 -14.12 -1.01 4.01
C LEU A 189 -15.49 -1.63 3.68
N THR A 190 -15.95 -1.47 2.44
CA THR A 190 -17.24 -2.02 1.99
C THR A 190 -17.22 -3.56 2.05
N ALA A 191 -16.20 -4.21 1.51
CA ALA A 191 -16.11 -5.66 1.53
C ALA A 191 -16.00 -6.21 2.95
N PHE A 192 -15.25 -5.54 3.83
CA PHE A 192 -15.14 -5.90 5.24
C PHE A 192 -16.51 -5.79 5.94
N ALA A 193 -17.20 -4.65 5.81
CA ALA A 193 -18.48 -4.41 6.45
C ALA A 193 -19.54 -5.42 5.97
N LEU A 194 -19.75 -5.53 4.66
CA LEU A 194 -20.72 -6.46 4.09
C LEU A 194 -20.46 -7.92 4.49
N THR A 195 -19.19 -8.34 4.54
CA THR A 195 -18.85 -9.70 4.95
C THR A 195 -19.08 -9.91 6.45
N SER A 196 -18.73 -8.92 7.28
CA SER A 196 -18.96 -8.99 8.72
C SER A 196 -20.45 -9.05 9.04
N ASP A 197 -21.26 -8.20 8.39
CA ASP A 197 -22.71 -8.18 8.56
C ASP A 197 -23.34 -9.50 8.10
N PHE A 198 -22.95 -10.02 6.93
CA PHE A 198 -23.41 -11.30 6.42
C PHE A 198 -23.09 -12.48 7.35
N ILE A 199 -21.87 -12.53 7.89
CA ILE A 199 -21.44 -13.59 8.82
C ILE A 199 -22.26 -13.51 10.12
N THR A 200 -22.51 -12.30 10.60
CA THR A 200 -23.27 -12.05 11.84
C THR A 200 -24.76 -12.37 11.65
N GLU A 201 -25.36 -11.93 10.53
CA GLU A 201 -26.78 -12.19 10.22
C GLU A 201 -27.06 -13.69 10.02
N LYS A 202 -26.13 -14.41 9.39
CA LYS A 202 -26.26 -15.85 9.15
C LYS A 202 -25.79 -16.71 10.32
N GLU A 203 -25.37 -16.09 11.43
CA GLU A 203 -24.88 -16.79 12.63
C GLU A 203 -23.81 -17.86 12.32
N ILE A 204 -22.94 -17.61 11.27
CA ILE A 204 -21.91 -18.57 10.82
C ILE A 204 -20.90 -18.83 11.94
N PHE A 205 -20.61 -17.83 12.75
CA PHE A 205 -19.75 -17.91 13.93
C PHE A 205 -20.49 -17.36 15.16
N VAL A 206 -20.10 -17.83 16.34
CA VAL A 206 -20.61 -17.30 17.61
C VAL A 206 -20.37 -15.78 17.68
N PRO A 207 -21.37 -15.00 18.10
CA PRO A 207 -21.21 -13.57 18.34
C PRO A 207 -19.99 -13.28 19.19
N SER A 208 -19.19 -12.28 18.83
CA SER A 208 -17.87 -11.93 19.42
C SER A 208 -16.72 -12.87 19.09
N SER A 209 -16.88 -13.80 18.14
CA SER A 209 -15.78 -14.66 17.71
C SER A 209 -14.69 -13.87 16.97
N ARG A 210 -13.42 -14.14 17.34
CA ARG A 210 -12.25 -13.62 16.65
C ARG A 210 -12.16 -14.02 15.16
N TYR A 211 -12.93 -15.02 14.74
CA TYR A 211 -12.94 -15.49 13.35
C TYR A 211 -13.73 -14.56 12.42
N ILE A 212 -14.67 -13.78 12.92
CA ILE A 212 -15.45 -12.82 12.12
C ILE A 212 -14.51 -11.77 11.47
N PRO A 213 -13.72 -10.99 12.23
CA PRO A 213 -12.83 -10.00 11.62
C PRO A 213 -11.72 -10.63 10.76
N ILE A 214 -11.25 -11.82 11.08
CA ILE A 214 -10.25 -12.53 10.26
C ILE A 214 -10.83 -12.87 8.90
N THR A 215 -11.99 -13.54 8.86
CA THR A 215 -12.66 -13.93 7.61
C THR A 215 -13.04 -12.70 6.78
N SER A 216 -13.61 -11.67 7.41
CA SER A 216 -13.97 -10.42 6.75
C SER A 216 -12.74 -9.71 6.15
N SER A 217 -11.60 -9.73 6.86
CA SER A 217 -10.34 -9.17 6.34
C SER A 217 -9.78 -9.97 5.16
N MET A 218 -9.95 -11.29 5.13
CA MET A 218 -9.52 -12.12 4.00
C MET A 218 -10.36 -11.80 2.75
N VAL A 219 -11.69 -11.72 2.89
CA VAL A 219 -12.58 -11.33 1.78
C VAL A 219 -12.30 -9.91 1.32
N ALA A 220 -12.10 -8.97 2.24
CA ALA A 220 -11.72 -7.59 1.91
C ALA A 220 -10.38 -7.54 1.15
N SER A 221 -9.40 -8.37 1.52
CA SER A 221 -8.12 -8.46 0.80
C SER A 221 -8.29 -8.99 -0.62
N ALA A 222 -9.19 -9.94 -0.85
CA ALA A 222 -9.54 -10.42 -2.19
C ALA A 222 -10.22 -9.32 -3.01
N ALA A 223 -11.16 -8.59 -2.42
CA ALA A 223 -11.83 -7.46 -3.07
C ALA A 223 -10.83 -6.37 -3.48
N ILE A 224 -9.85 -6.03 -2.62
CA ILE A 224 -8.78 -5.09 -2.96
C ILE A 224 -8.03 -5.54 -4.22
N VAL A 225 -7.65 -6.81 -4.33
CA VAL A 225 -6.92 -7.30 -5.51
C VAL A 225 -7.75 -7.12 -6.78
N VAL A 226 -9.04 -7.39 -6.74
CA VAL A 226 -9.92 -7.24 -7.90
C VAL A 226 -10.11 -5.78 -8.29
N PHE A 227 -10.49 -4.93 -7.34
CA PHE A 227 -10.86 -3.54 -7.63
C PHE A 227 -9.67 -2.59 -7.76
N VAL A 228 -8.58 -2.84 -7.03
CA VAL A 228 -7.42 -1.93 -7.01
C VAL A 228 -6.40 -2.23 -8.11
N THR A 229 -6.27 -3.49 -8.56
CA THR A 229 -5.23 -3.87 -9.53
C THR A 229 -5.24 -3.01 -10.81
N PRO A 230 -6.38 -2.69 -11.44
CA PRO A 230 -6.39 -1.82 -12.62
C PRO A 230 -5.78 -0.44 -12.37
N PHE A 231 -6.13 0.18 -11.26
CA PHE A 231 -5.63 1.50 -10.86
C PHE A 231 -4.16 1.45 -10.41
N ASP A 232 -3.76 0.34 -9.85
CA ASP A 232 -2.40 0.08 -9.42
C ASP A 232 -1.44 -0.04 -10.61
N VAL A 233 -1.84 -0.77 -11.67
CA VAL A 233 -1.09 -0.86 -12.93
C VAL A 233 -0.92 0.52 -13.56
N ILE A 234 -1.99 1.32 -13.65
CA ILE A 234 -1.93 2.69 -14.18
C ILE A 234 -0.98 3.54 -13.34
N SER A 235 -1.10 3.47 -12.00
CA SER A 235 -0.25 4.24 -11.10
C SER A 235 1.23 3.90 -11.28
N ILE A 236 1.59 2.63 -11.24
CA ILE A 236 2.99 2.19 -11.36
C ILE A 236 3.59 2.61 -12.69
N ARG A 237 2.85 2.51 -13.80
CA ARG A 237 3.32 2.94 -15.10
C ARG A 237 3.52 4.46 -15.20
N LEU A 238 2.59 5.24 -14.66
CA LEU A 238 2.72 6.71 -14.63
C LEU A 238 3.89 7.16 -13.77
N TYR A 239 4.16 6.49 -12.67
CA TYR A 239 5.30 6.80 -11.83
C TYR A 239 6.62 6.33 -12.44
N ASN A 240 6.64 5.18 -13.10
CA ASN A 240 7.86 4.61 -13.67
C ASN A 240 8.26 5.18 -15.04
N GLN A 241 7.38 5.89 -15.74
CA GLN A 241 7.72 6.40 -17.08
C GLN A 241 8.86 7.41 -17.05
N GLY A 242 9.67 7.41 -18.12
CA GLY A 242 10.68 8.43 -18.35
C GLY A 242 10.07 9.81 -18.59
N VAL A 243 10.90 10.82 -18.51
CA VAL A 243 10.54 12.21 -18.73
C VAL A 243 11.36 12.77 -19.87
N ASP A 244 10.71 13.41 -20.80
CA ASP A 244 11.39 14.16 -21.84
C ASP A 244 11.99 15.44 -21.24
N ALA A 245 13.32 15.58 -21.37
CA ALA A 245 14.07 16.68 -20.77
C ALA A 245 13.65 18.06 -21.33
N GLY A 246 13.17 18.13 -22.59
CA GLY A 246 12.80 19.38 -23.21
C GLY A 246 11.40 19.86 -22.80
N SER A 247 10.43 18.95 -22.72
CA SER A 247 9.03 19.31 -22.44
C SER A 247 8.60 19.09 -20.99
N GLY A 248 9.40 18.37 -20.20
CA GLY A 248 9.05 17.96 -18.82
C GLY A 248 7.85 17.00 -18.74
N LYS A 249 7.35 16.51 -19.88
CA LYS A 249 6.20 15.60 -19.97
C LYS A 249 6.66 14.14 -19.93
N GLY A 250 5.75 13.25 -19.51
CA GLY A 250 6.01 11.82 -19.57
C GLY A 250 6.16 11.33 -21.00
N VAL A 251 7.12 10.44 -21.24
CA VAL A 251 7.45 9.90 -22.57
C VAL A 251 6.29 9.06 -23.12
N TYR A 252 5.66 8.23 -22.29
CA TYR A 252 4.64 7.29 -22.75
C TYR A 252 3.22 7.78 -22.51
N TYR A 253 2.97 8.47 -21.39
CA TYR A 253 1.63 8.83 -20.95
C TYR A 253 1.54 10.30 -20.54
N ARG A 254 0.48 10.95 -20.97
CA ARG A 254 0.17 12.34 -20.61
C ARG A 254 -0.56 12.45 -19.26
N GLY A 255 -1.20 11.37 -18.82
CA GLY A 255 -1.96 11.33 -17.57
C GLY A 255 -2.74 10.03 -17.40
N PHE A 256 -3.58 9.98 -16.37
CA PHE A 256 -4.34 8.79 -15.97
C PHE A 256 -5.20 8.22 -17.12
N TRP A 257 -6.02 9.06 -17.76
CA TRP A 257 -6.94 8.61 -18.82
C TRP A 257 -6.21 8.19 -20.09
N ASP A 258 -5.15 8.89 -20.45
CA ASP A 258 -4.33 8.54 -21.61
C ASP A 258 -3.63 7.18 -21.38
N CYS A 259 -3.13 6.94 -20.16
CA CYS A 259 -2.55 5.66 -19.78
C CYS A 259 -3.60 4.55 -19.86
N ALA A 260 -4.78 4.74 -19.25
CA ALA A 260 -5.87 3.78 -19.29
C ALA A 260 -6.29 3.44 -20.73
N LEU A 261 -6.47 4.45 -21.58
CA LEU A 261 -6.87 4.26 -22.99
C LEU A 261 -5.78 3.52 -23.78
N LYS A 262 -4.51 3.84 -23.57
CA LYS A 262 -3.40 3.14 -24.23
C LYS A 262 -3.29 1.70 -23.81
N ILE A 263 -3.48 1.39 -22.51
CA ILE A 263 -3.54 0.00 -22.03
C ILE A 263 -4.68 -0.73 -22.71
N TRP A 264 -5.89 -0.16 -22.70
CA TRP A 264 -7.06 -0.77 -23.33
C TRP A 264 -6.85 -1.08 -24.82
N ARG A 265 -6.33 -0.10 -25.58
CA ARG A 265 -6.13 -0.24 -27.03
C ARG A 265 -4.99 -1.17 -27.41
N ARG A 266 -3.90 -1.23 -26.62
CA ARG A 266 -2.70 -1.99 -26.99
C ARG A 266 -2.60 -3.33 -26.32
N GLU A 267 -3.04 -3.46 -25.08
CA GLU A 267 -2.91 -4.67 -24.27
C GLU A 267 -4.25 -5.34 -24.00
N GLY A 268 -5.35 -4.66 -24.24
CA GLY A 268 -6.71 -5.12 -23.93
C GLY A 268 -7.01 -5.13 -22.43
N PRO A 269 -8.16 -5.70 -22.01
CA PRO A 269 -8.58 -5.73 -20.61
C PRO A 269 -7.61 -6.48 -19.70
N VAL A 270 -6.92 -7.50 -20.22
CA VAL A 270 -5.92 -8.28 -19.48
C VAL A 270 -4.73 -7.41 -19.05
N GLY A 271 -4.43 -6.34 -19.79
CA GLY A 271 -3.37 -5.38 -19.44
C GLY A 271 -3.55 -4.75 -18.07
N PHE A 272 -4.79 -4.47 -17.66
CA PHE A 272 -5.12 -3.90 -16.35
C PHE A 272 -4.92 -4.85 -15.18
N TYR A 273 -4.89 -6.16 -15.44
CA TYR A 273 -4.71 -7.18 -14.42
C TYR A 273 -3.32 -7.82 -14.44
N LYS A 274 -2.36 -7.20 -15.15
CA LYS A 274 -0.97 -7.66 -15.10
C LYS A 274 -0.45 -7.62 -13.66
N GLY A 275 0.09 -8.74 -13.20
CA GLY A 275 0.61 -8.88 -11.84
C GLY A 275 -0.45 -9.08 -10.75
N TRP A 276 -1.71 -9.40 -11.08
CA TRP A 276 -2.76 -9.67 -10.10
C TRP A 276 -2.37 -10.77 -9.11
N SER A 277 -1.72 -11.84 -9.57
CA SER A 277 -1.22 -12.92 -8.73
C SER A 277 -0.15 -12.43 -7.75
N ALA A 278 0.81 -11.63 -8.22
CA ALA A 278 1.82 -11.02 -7.36
C ALA A 278 1.18 -10.05 -6.34
N SER A 279 0.13 -9.32 -6.74
CA SER A 279 -0.66 -8.49 -5.82
C SER A 279 -1.33 -9.31 -4.72
N TRP A 280 -1.94 -10.45 -5.08
CA TRP A 280 -2.54 -11.37 -4.11
C TRP A 280 -1.52 -11.88 -3.10
N PHE A 281 -0.40 -12.43 -3.59
CA PHE A 281 0.69 -12.90 -2.73
C PHE A 281 1.30 -11.80 -1.86
N ARG A 282 1.19 -10.54 -2.25
CA ARG A 282 1.63 -9.40 -1.44
C ARG A 282 0.61 -9.01 -0.38
N PHE A 283 -0.67 -8.86 -0.74
CA PHE A 283 -1.70 -8.34 0.18
C PHE A 283 -2.02 -9.30 1.32
N ALA A 284 -2.16 -10.60 1.03
CA ALA A 284 -2.51 -11.59 2.04
C ALA A 284 -1.45 -11.72 3.16
N PRO A 285 -0.14 -11.94 2.87
CA PRO A 285 0.88 -11.96 3.92
C PRO A 285 1.03 -10.61 4.63
N GLN A 286 0.92 -9.49 3.91
CA GLN A 286 1.01 -8.15 4.50
C GLN A 286 -0.05 -7.95 5.59
N THR A 287 -1.30 -8.34 5.31
CA THR A 287 -2.41 -8.20 6.27
C THR A 287 -2.19 -9.09 7.49
N ILE A 288 -1.85 -10.36 7.26
CA ILE A 288 -1.60 -11.33 8.34
C ILE A 288 -0.45 -10.87 9.23
N LEU A 289 0.69 -10.50 8.63
CA LEU A 289 1.87 -10.07 9.37
C LEU A 289 1.61 -8.76 10.14
N SER A 290 0.95 -7.79 9.51
CA SER A 290 0.61 -6.52 10.17
C SER A 290 -0.28 -6.74 11.40
N LEU A 291 -1.32 -7.56 11.29
CA LEU A 291 -2.20 -7.90 12.42
C LEU A 291 -1.46 -8.71 13.49
N SER A 292 -0.61 -9.65 13.10
CA SER A 292 0.17 -10.47 14.04
C SER A 292 1.17 -9.60 14.82
N PHE A 293 1.92 -8.74 14.14
CA PHE A 293 2.84 -7.81 14.79
C PHE A 293 2.12 -6.79 15.67
N TRP A 294 0.98 -6.28 15.22
CA TRP A 294 0.17 -5.36 16.02
C TRP A 294 -0.32 -6.02 17.32
N ASN A 295 -0.89 -7.23 17.24
CA ASN A 295 -1.33 -7.99 18.42
C ASN A 295 -0.17 -8.30 19.38
N MET A 296 1.00 -8.66 18.84
CA MET A 296 2.19 -8.97 19.64
C MET A 296 2.71 -7.71 20.35
N MET A 297 2.81 -6.58 19.64
CA MET A 297 3.26 -5.31 20.22
C MET A 297 2.27 -4.77 21.23
N GLN A 298 0.97 -4.85 20.96
CA GLN A 298 -0.10 -4.43 21.87
C GLN A 298 -0.04 -5.28 23.17
N SER A 299 0.03 -6.60 23.05
CA SER A 299 0.13 -7.48 24.20
C SER A 299 1.38 -7.21 25.04
N GLY A 300 2.53 -6.97 24.40
CA GLY A 300 3.78 -6.59 25.07
C GLY A 300 3.67 -5.26 25.81
N TYR A 301 3.07 -4.26 25.17
CA TYR A 301 2.87 -2.93 25.75
C TYR A 301 1.97 -2.97 27.00
N TYR A 302 0.82 -3.65 26.94
CA TYR A 302 -0.09 -3.76 28.07
C TYR A 302 0.49 -4.62 29.20
N ARG A 303 1.25 -5.65 28.89
CA ARG A 303 2.00 -6.42 29.91
C ARG A 303 3.01 -5.53 30.64
N TYR A 304 3.80 -4.74 29.90
CA TYR A 304 4.77 -3.81 30.47
C TYR A 304 4.11 -2.74 31.38
N LEU A 305 2.95 -2.20 30.98
CA LEU A 305 2.19 -1.26 31.80
C LEU A 305 1.67 -1.92 33.09
N GLY A 306 1.15 -3.12 33.01
CA GLY A 306 0.71 -3.90 34.16
C GLY A 306 1.85 -4.16 35.16
N GLU A 307 3.02 -4.57 34.67
CA GLU A 307 4.22 -4.76 35.49
C GLU A 307 4.70 -3.47 36.14
N ARG A 308 4.68 -2.34 35.41
CA ARG A 308 5.01 -1.02 35.96
C ARG A 308 4.03 -0.58 37.03
N HIS A 309 2.74 -0.80 36.83
CA HIS A 309 1.71 -0.47 37.82
C HIS A 309 1.91 -1.29 39.09
N MET A 310 2.10 -2.58 38.98
CA MET A 310 2.39 -3.49 40.11
C MET A 310 3.69 -3.13 40.84
N SER A 311 4.73 -2.76 40.11
CA SER A 311 6.01 -2.35 40.74
C SER A 311 5.89 -1.02 41.48
N ARG A 312 5.08 -0.07 40.99
CA ARG A 312 4.77 1.18 41.73
C ARG A 312 3.98 0.93 42.98
N LEU A 313 2.97 0.06 42.94
CA LEU A 313 2.18 -0.32 44.11
C LEU A 313 3.07 -0.98 45.19
N ARG A 314 3.96 -1.92 44.83
CA ARG A 314 4.92 -2.54 45.73
C ARG A 314 5.89 -1.51 46.36
N ARG A 315 6.40 -0.55 45.57
CA ARG A 315 7.26 0.53 46.10
C ARG A 315 6.53 1.47 47.07
N ASN A 316 5.27 1.77 46.82
CA ASN A 316 4.48 2.60 47.71
C ASN A 316 4.16 1.89 49.01
N GLN A 317 3.84 0.60 48.96
CA GLN A 317 3.67 -0.21 50.16
C GLN A 317 4.96 -0.33 50.99
N ALA A 318 6.12 -0.46 50.32
CA ALA A 318 7.42 -0.51 51.03
C ALA A 318 7.89 0.82 51.62
N LYS A 319 7.24 1.95 51.29
CA LYS A 319 7.51 3.27 51.87
C LYS A 319 6.57 3.59 53.04
N THR A 320 5.56 2.79 53.27
CA THR A 320 4.53 3.00 54.32
C THR A 320 4.81 2.13 55.55
N PHE A 321 5.87 1.33 55.55
CA PHE A 321 6.49 0.62 56.63
C PHE A 321 7.88 1.22 56.95
#